data_e68a8a228add41d8edc1251f09e0ea7f
#
_entry.id   e68a8a228add41d8edc1251f09e0ea7f
#
_cell.length_a   1.000
_cell.length_b   1.000
_cell.length_c   1.000
_cell.angle_alpha   90.00
_cell.angle_beta   90.00
_cell.angle_gamma   90.00
#
_symmetry.space_group_name_H-M   'P 1'
#
loop_
_entity.id
_entity.type
_entity.pdbx_description
1 polymer ?
#
loop_
_entity_poly.entity_id
_entity_poly.type
_entity_poly.pdbx_seq_one_letter_code
_entity_poly.pdbx_strand_id
1 'polypeptide(L)'
;MLIFRWLTHTHVMRWHAHYHKDGTGHLYQGRFKAFPIEEDDPLDAVLHYVERNPVRAELCERAEDWKFGSAWRMENGEGRGERGDAQSRSILSEWPILCPMRWRDDVNQVQSESEVDAIQASVKRGIPSGTDSWITQSAVRLHREHTLRSRGRPRKNPPDTRMEHK
;
A
#
# COMPACT_ATOMS: atom_id res chain seq x y z
N MET A 1 14.14 -1.11 -6.81
CA MET A 1 14.09 -2.38 -6.03
C MET A 1 15.30 -2.62 -5.12
N LEU A 2 16.50 -2.23 -5.50
CA LEU A 2 17.71 -2.44 -4.69
C LEU A 2 17.67 -1.74 -3.31
N ILE A 3 17.11 -0.52 -3.23
CA ILE A 3 17.04 0.28 -2.00
C ILE A 3 16.22 -0.43 -0.92
N PHE A 4 15.03 -0.91 -1.22
CA PHE A 4 14.18 -1.59 -0.24
C PHE A 4 14.80 -2.92 0.24
N ARG A 5 15.45 -3.65 -0.66
CA ARG A 5 16.17 -4.86 -0.28
C ARG A 5 17.33 -4.56 0.66
N TRP A 6 18.10 -3.52 0.37
CA TRP A 6 19.18 -3.06 1.24
C TRP A 6 18.67 -2.60 2.60
N LEU A 7 17.61 -1.77 2.61
CA LEU A 7 17.01 -1.23 3.83
C LEU A 7 16.49 -2.35 4.74
N THR A 8 15.69 -3.26 4.21
CA THR A 8 15.13 -4.37 4.98
C THR A 8 16.20 -5.31 5.49
N HIS A 9 17.20 -5.64 4.68
CA HIS A 9 18.33 -6.47 5.10
C HIS A 9 19.13 -5.80 6.23
N THR A 10 19.50 -4.53 6.06
CA THR A 10 20.23 -3.78 7.08
C THR A 10 19.44 -3.67 8.38
N HIS A 11 18.14 -3.43 8.30
CA HIS A 11 17.27 -3.39 9.48
C HIS A 11 17.25 -4.74 10.20
N VAL A 12 17.05 -5.84 9.47
CA VAL A 12 17.05 -7.20 10.06
C VAL A 12 18.36 -7.49 10.78
N MET A 13 19.50 -7.22 10.13
CA MET A 13 20.82 -7.45 10.72
C MET A 13 21.01 -6.64 12.02
N ARG A 14 20.68 -5.36 12.00
CA ARG A 14 20.78 -4.50 13.19
C ARG A 14 19.82 -4.93 14.30
N TRP A 15 18.61 -5.33 13.95
CA TRP A 15 17.60 -5.79 14.90
C TRP A 15 18.07 -7.08 15.61
N HIS A 16 18.55 -8.07 14.87
CA HIS A 16 19.07 -9.31 15.43
C HIS A 16 20.27 -9.05 16.34
N ALA A 17 21.21 -8.24 15.90
CA ALA A 17 22.36 -7.87 16.70
C ALA A 17 21.97 -7.15 18.01
N HIS A 18 21.00 -6.22 17.94
CA HIS A 18 20.54 -5.46 19.11
C HIS A 18 19.81 -6.33 20.14
N TYR A 19 18.96 -7.25 19.67
CA TYR A 19 18.15 -8.10 20.54
C TYR A 19 18.78 -9.48 20.83
N HIS A 20 20.00 -9.74 20.36
CA HIS A 20 20.69 -11.03 20.52
C HIS A 20 19.82 -12.22 20.08
N LYS A 21 19.09 -12.08 18.97
CA LYS A 21 18.16 -13.08 18.45
C LYS A 21 18.63 -13.73 17.15
N ASP A 22 19.94 -13.96 17.02
CA ASP A 22 20.50 -14.65 15.88
C ASP A 22 19.91 -16.06 15.77
N GLY A 23 19.45 -16.41 14.56
CA GLY A 23 18.87 -17.73 14.30
C GLY A 23 17.37 -17.87 14.62
N THR A 24 16.69 -16.83 15.08
CA THR A 24 15.24 -16.91 15.42
C THR A 24 14.29 -16.83 14.21
N GLY A 25 14.82 -16.79 12.98
CA GLY A 25 14.03 -16.73 11.76
C GLY A 25 13.89 -15.32 11.16
N HIS A 26 12.96 -15.17 10.23
CA HIS A 26 12.79 -13.94 9.47
C HIS A 26 11.97 -12.88 10.22
N LEU A 27 12.53 -11.67 10.36
CA LEU A 27 11.80 -10.52 10.92
C LEU A 27 10.65 -10.08 10.00
N TYR A 28 10.89 -10.09 8.70
CA TYR A 28 9.88 -9.74 7.71
C TYR A 28 9.30 -10.98 7.03
N GLN A 29 7.99 -11.04 6.98
CA GLN A 29 7.24 -12.13 6.35
C GLN A 29 7.06 -11.86 4.85
N GLY A 30 7.89 -12.51 4.03
CA GLY A 30 7.79 -12.45 2.59
C GLY A 30 8.59 -11.30 1.93
N ARG A 31 8.49 -11.26 0.60
CA ARG A 31 9.19 -10.26 -0.21
C ARG A 31 8.42 -8.95 -0.25
N PHE A 32 9.14 -7.86 -0.48
CA PHE A 32 8.54 -6.58 -0.82
C PHE A 32 7.57 -6.72 -2.01
N LYS A 33 6.39 -6.17 -1.85
CA LYS A 33 5.34 -6.15 -2.88
C LYS A 33 5.08 -4.72 -3.30
N ALA A 34 4.80 -4.53 -4.58
CA ALA A 34 4.38 -3.26 -5.13
C ALA A 34 3.28 -3.51 -6.17
N PHE A 35 2.36 -2.60 -6.27
CA PHE A 35 1.32 -2.58 -7.29
C PHE A 35 1.13 -1.15 -7.78
N PRO A 36 0.80 -0.96 -9.06
CA PRO A 36 0.46 0.34 -9.59
C PRO A 36 -0.93 0.77 -9.13
N ILE A 37 -1.10 2.07 -8.96
CA ILE A 37 -2.35 2.69 -8.56
C ILE A 37 -2.71 3.72 -9.65
N GLU A 38 -3.98 3.77 -10.04
CA GLU A 38 -4.52 4.83 -10.88
C GLU A 38 -4.56 6.12 -10.07
N GLU A 39 -4.23 7.24 -10.72
CA GLU A 39 -4.38 8.57 -10.12
C GLU A 39 -5.87 8.85 -9.87
N ASP A 40 -6.18 9.88 -9.08
CA ASP A 40 -7.52 10.25 -8.62
C ASP A 40 -8.07 9.37 -7.48
N ASP A 41 -9.36 9.03 -7.51
CA ASP A 41 -10.09 8.35 -6.42
C ASP A 41 -9.40 7.05 -5.90
N PRO A 42 -8.86 6.17 -6.74
CA PRO A 42 -8.16 4.99 -6.25
C PRO A 42 -6.91 5.31 -5.44
N LEU A 43 -6.19 6.37 -5.82
CA LEU A 43 -5.02 6.82 -5.08
C LEU A 43 -5.42 7.41 -3.72
N ASP A 44 -6.48 8.21 -3.67
CA ASP A 44 -7.02 8.78 -2.43
C ASP A 44 -7.42 7.67 -1.45
N ALA A 45 -8.14 6.64 -1.92
CA ALA A 45 -8.52 5.49 -1.12
C ALA A 45 -7.29 4.73 -0.54
N VAL A 46 -6.23 4.59 -1.34
CA VAL A 46 -4.99 3.95 -0.87
C VAL A 46 -4.23 4.83 0.12
N LEU A 47 -4.16 6.15 -0.10
CA LEU A 47 -3.56 7.08 0.85
C LEU A 47 -4.30 7.05 2.19
N HIS A 48 -5.63 7.08 2.16
CA HIS A 48 -6.47 6.93 3.35
C HIS A 48 -6.18 5.59 4.08
N TYR A 49 -6.12 4.48 3.34
CA TYR A 49 -5.80 3.17 3.89
C TYR A 49 -4.43 3.15 4.61
N VAL A 50 -3.41 3.78 4.02
CA VAL A 50 -2.05 3.83 4.58
C VAL A 50 -2.02 4.68 5.85
N GLU A 51 -2.58 5.89 5.81
CA GLU A 51 -2.60 6.79 6.95
C GLU A 51 -3.40 6.24 8.14
N ARG A 52 -4.52 5.56 7.86
CA ARG A 52 -5.36 4.94 8.87
C ARG A 52 -4.80 3.61 9.40
N ASN A 53 -3.74 3.07 8.80
CA ASN A 53 -3.21 1.77 9.19
C ASN A 53 -2.88 1.63 10.69
N PRO A 54 -2.24 2.62 11.35
CA PRO A 54 -1.98 2.56 12.79
C PRO A 54 -3.25 2.55 13.64
N VAL A 55 -4.28 3.31 13.26
CA VAL A 55 -5.57 3.31 13.95
C VAL A 55 -6.25 1.95 13.84
N ARG A 56 -6.25 1.37 12.62
CA ARG A 56 -6.81 0.02 12.40
C ARG A 56 -6.03 -1.08 13.15
N ALA A 57 -4.76 -0.87 13.39
CA ALA A 57 -3.91 -1.75 14.18
C ALA A 57 -3.97 -1.47 15.69
N GLU A 58 -4.86 -0.57 16.13
CA GLU A 58 -5.05 -0.17 17.54
C GLU A 58 -3.78 0.36 18.21
N LEU A 59 -2.87 0.96 17.41
CA LEU A 59 -1.63 1.56 17.90
C LEU A 59 -1.81 3.01 18.35
N CYS A 60 -2.86 3.67 17.90
CA CYS A 60 -3.26 5.03 18.27
C CYS A 60 -4.77 5.22 18.03
N GLU A 61 -5.35 6.25 18.63
CA GLU A 61 -6.77 6.57 18.46
C GLU A 61 -7.05 7.33 17.17
N ARG A 62 -6.13 8.19 16.77
CA ARG A 62 -6.22 9.04 15.56
C ARG A 62 -4.95 8.93 14.74
N ALA A 63 -5.09 9.08 13.42
CA ALA A 63 -3.95 8.94 12.50
C ALA A 63 -2.82 9.95 12.77
N GLU A 64 -3.17 11.18 13.17
CA GLU A 64 -2.22 12.24 13.53
C GLU A 64 -1.49 11.99 14.87
N ASP A 65 -1.92 11.05 15.68
CA ASP A 65 -1.21 10.67 16.92
C ASP A 65 -0.03 9.73 16.64
N TRP A 66 0.01 9.14 15.44
CA TRP A 66 1.09 8.23 15.05
C TRP A 66 2.31 8.99 14.54
N LYS A 67 3.28 9.25 15.43
CA LYS A 67 4.49 10.05 15.16
C LYS A 67 5.36 9.59 13.99
N PHE A 68 5.18 8.39 13.48
CA PHE A 68 5.90 7.86 12.33
C PHE A 68 5.11 7.99 11.01
N GLY A 69 3.88 8.49 11.07
CA GLY A 69 3.01 8.74 9.92
C GLY A 69 3.18 10.12 9.30
N SER A 70 2.73 10.27 8.06
CA SER A 70 2.70 11.56 7.37
C SER A 70 1.64 12.50 7.95
N ALA A 71 0.50 11.98 8.42
CA ALA A 71 -0.53 12.77 9.10
C ALA A 71 0.03 13.52 10.33
N TRP A 72 0.82 12.85 11.16
CA TRP A 72 1.50 13.47 12.29
C TRP A 72 2.47 14.57 11.85
N ARG A 73 3.24 14.32 10.79
CA ARG A 73 4.22 15.31 10.27
C ARG A 73 3.55 16.55 9.73
N MET A 74 2.44 16.37 9.02
CA MET A 74 1.64 17.50 8.51
C MET A 74 1.08 18.36 9.66
N GLU A 75 0.61 17.73 10.73
CA GLU A 75 0.10 18.43 11.91
C GLU A 75 1.20 19.19 12.66
N ASN A 76 2.38 18.59 12.82
CA ASN A 76 3.49 19.18 13.57
C ASN A 76 4.38 20.12 12.73
N GLY A 77 3.96 20.48 11.51
CA GLY A 77 4.68 21.46 10.67
C GLY A 77 5.98 20.92 10.05
N GLU A 78 6.27 19.64 10.18
CA GLU A 78 7.45 19.04 9.56
C GLU A 78 7.31 18.87 8.04
N GLY A 79 6.10 19.04 7.50
CA GLY A 79 5.81 18.97 6.07
C GLY A 79 5.87 20.29 5.32
N ARG A 80 5.80 21.43 6.04
CA ARG A 80 5.93 22.77 5.47
C ARG A 80 7.24 23.37 5.94
N GLY A 81 8.15 23.66 5.03
CA GLY A 81 9.46 24.26 5.31
C GLY A 81 9.42 25.66 5.91
N GLU A 82 8.61 25.88 6.95
CA GLU A 82 8.45 27.17 7.63
C GLU A 82 9.42 27.43 8.78
N ARG A 83 10.31 26.48 9.11
CA ARG A 83 11.45 26.78 9.98
C ARG A 83 12.68 27.01 9.13
N GLY A 84 13.11 28.27 9.06
CA GLY A 84 14.18 28.86 8.29
C GLY A 84 15.59 28.25 8.31
N ASP A 85 15.70 26.96 8.52
CA ASP A 85 16.95 26.23 8.38
C ASP A 85 16.92 25.52 7.02
N ALA A 86 17.66 26.08 6.08
CA ALA A 86 17.86 25.58 4.70
C ALA A 86 18.38 24.13 4.62
N GLN A 87 18.51 23.44 5.74
CA GLN A 87 18.99 22.08 5.87
C GLN A 87 17.92 21.05 6.26
N SER A 88 16.73 21.48 6.70
CA SER A 88 15.60 20.59 6.95
C SER A 88 14.85 20.31 5.65
N ARG A 89 15.39 19.46 4.78
CA ARG A 89 14.64 18.94 3.64
C ARG A 89 13.38 18.26 4.17
N SER A 90 12.23 18.78 3.78
CA SER A 90 10.95 18.12 4.05
C SER A 90 11.07 16.64 3.63
N ILE A 91 10.82 15.73 4.57
CA ILE A 91 10.80 14.30 4.27
C ILE A 91 9.58 13.95 3.42
N LEU A 92 8.52 14.77 3.53
CA LEU A 92 7.32 14.62 2.73
C LEU A 92 7.50 15.30 1.37
N SER A 93 7.21 14.58 0.30
CA SER A 93 7.03 15.15 -1.03
C SER A 93 5.70 15.92 -1.09
N GLU A 94 5.55 16.72 -2.14
CA GLU A 94 4.25 17.29 -2.48
C GLU A 94 3.22 16.18 -2.69
N TRP A 95 1.95 16.51 -2.42
CA TRP A 95 0.86 15.59 -2.68
C TRP A 95 0.78 15.25 -4.17
N PRO A 96 0.66 13.97 -4.52
CA PRO A 96 0.57 13.56 -5.91
C PRO A 96 -0.76 13.96 -6.58
N ILE A 97 -1.78 14.23 -5.78
CA ILE A 97 -3.12 14.70 -6.17
C ILE A 97 -3.49 15.92 -5.30
N LEU A 98 -4.60 16.57 -5.62
CA LEU A 98 -5.09 17.68 -4.78
C LEU A 98 -5.48 17.14 -3.39
N CYS A 99 -4.77 17.60 -2.34
CA CYS A 99 -5.09 17.21 -0.98
C CYS A 99 -6.49 17.70 -0.58
N PRO A 100 -7.41 16.80 -0.17
CA PRO A 100 -8.74 17.21 0.28
C PRO A 100 -8.66 18.18 1.46
N MET A 101 -9.49 19.20 1.47
CA MET A 101 -9.51 20.21 2.57
C MET A 101 -9.77 19.59 3.94
N ARG A 102 -10.50 18.49 3.99
CA ARG A 102 -10.89 17.78 5.23
C ARG A 102 -10.16 16.47 5.42
N TRP A 103 -8.98 16.32 4.79
CA TRP A 103 -8.21 15.08 4.83
C TRP A 103 -8.03 14.49 6.22
N ARG A 104 -7.78 15.32 7.23
CA ARG A 104 -7.64 14.87 8.62
C ARG A 104 -8.91 14.19 9.14
N ASP A 105 -10.06 14.79 8.87
CA ASP A 105 -11.34 14.24 9.29
C ASP A 105 -11.63 12.95 8.53
N ASP A 106 -11.36 12.95 7.23
CA ASP A 106 -11.62 11.82 6.34
C ASP A 106 -10.76 10.61 6.70
N VAL A 107 -9.47 10.79 6.99
CA VAL A 107 -8.56 9.72 7.40
C VAL A 107 -9.01 9.03 8.68
N ASN A 108 -9.64 9.76 9.60
CA ASN A 108 -10.11 9.18 10.85
C ASN A 108 -11.46 8.47 10.72
N GLN A 109 -12.13 8.61 9.57
CA GLN A 109 -13.36 7.85 9.30
C GLN A 109 -13.06 6.40 8.89
N VAL A 110 -14.02 5.52 9.14
CA VAL A 110 -13.88 4.11 8.78
C VAL A 110 -14.13 3.96 7.28
N GLN A 111 -13.16 3.40 6.58
CA GLN A 111 -13.34 2.99 5.18
C GLN A 111 -14.34 1.83 5.08
N SER A 112 -15.03 1.74 3.97
CA SER A 112 -15.92 0.60 3.70
C SER A 112 -15.11 -0.71 3.62
N GLU A 113 -15.73 -1.82 4.03
CA GLU A 113 -15.09 -3.14 3.96
C GLU A 113 -14.71 -3.50 2.52
N SER A 114 -15.53 -3.12 1.54
CA SER A 114 -15.25 -3.36 0.13
C SER A 114 -14.00 -2.66 -0.38
N GLU A 115 -13.76 -1.40 0.03
CA GLU A 115 -12.53 -0.66 -0.31
C GLU A 115 -11.31 -1.30 0.34
N VAL A 116 -11.40 -1.62 1.62
CA VAL A 116 -10.32 -2.28 2.35
C VAL A 116 -9.96 -3.62 1.72
N ASP A 117 -10.94 -4.43 1.36
CA ASP A 117 -10.74 -5.73 0.71
C ASP A 117 -10.10 -5.60 -0.66
N ALA A 118 -10.52 -4.61 -1.46
CA ALA A 118 -9.93 -4.34 -2.76
C ALA A 118 -8.44 -3.94 -2.63
N ILE A 119 -8.12 -3.04 -1.71
CA ILE A 119 -6.74 -2.63 -1.45
C ILE A 119 -5.91 -3.82 -0.93
N GLN A 120 -6.45 -4.61 -0.01
CA GLN A 120 -5.77 -5.80 0.49
C GLN A 120 -5.53 -6.86 -0.60
N ALA A 121 -6.47 -7.02 -1.53
CA ALA A 121 -6.28 -7.90 -2.69
C ALA A 121 -5.11 -7.41 -3.56
N SER A 122 -5.03 -6.09 -3.81
CA SER A 122 -3.90 -5.48 -4.53
C SER A 122 -2.57 -5.70 -3.79
N VAL A 123 -2.54 -5.48 -2.47
CA VAL A 123 -1.35 -5.75 -1.65
C VAL A 123 -0.95 -7.23 -1.69
N LYS A 124 -1.90 -8.15 -1.53
CA LYS A 124 -1.62 -9.61 -1.47
C LYS A 124 -1.19 -10.19 -2.82
N ARG A 125 -1.79 -9.72 -3.90
CA ARG A 125 -1.64 -10.31 -5.25
C ARG A 125 -0.77 -9.48 -6.21
N GLY A 126 -0.54 -8.20 -5.91
CA GLY A 126 0.12 -7.25 -6.81
C GLY A 126 -0.77 -6.83 -7.98
N ILE A 127 -2.10 -6.90 -7.82
CA ILE A 127 -3.07 -6.43 -8.82
C ILE A 127 -3.00 -4.91 -8.87
N PRO A 128 -3.01 -4.29 -10.07
CA PRO A 128 -3.19 -2.85 -10.18
C PRO A 128 -4.49 -2.41 -9.49
N SER A 129 -4.49 -1.24 -8.86
CA SER A 129 -5.65 -0.65 -8.19
C SER A 129 -6.16 0.51 -9.01
N GLY A 130 -7.42 0.46 -9.44
CA GLY A 130 -8.03 1.46 -10.32
C GLY A 130 -9.34 0.98 -10.91
N THR A 131 -9.79 1.65 -11.97
CA THR A 131 -10.94 1.21 -12.76
C THR A 131 -10.65 -0.07 -13.53
N ASP A 132 -11.67 -0.87 -13.85
CA ASP A 132 -11.48 -2.18 -14.53
C ASP A 132 -10.73 -2.05 -15.85
N SER A 133 -11.00 -0.98 -16.61
CA SER A 133 -10.32 -0.68 -17.86
C SER A 133 -8.84 -0.36 -17.64
N TRP A 134 -8.53 0.46 -16.65
CA TRP A 134 -7.17 0.85 -16.29
C TRP A 134 -6.38 -0.34 -15.73
N ILE A 135 -7.00 -1.14 -14.87
CA ILE A 135 -6.41 -2.37 -14.32
C ILE A 135 -5.93 -3.28 -15.46
N THR A 136 -6.82 -3.54 -16.44
CA THR A 136 -6.51 -4.40 -17.58
C THR A 136 -5.38 -3.83 -18.44
N GLN A 137 -5.45 -2.54 -18.80
CA GLN A 137 -4.41 -1.88 -19.57
C GLN A 137 -3.07 -1.83 -18.86
N SER A 138 -3.08 -1.50 -17.56
CA SER A 138 -1.89 -1.43 -16.75
C SER A 138 -1.25 -2.79 -16.54
N ALA A 139 -2.05 -3.85 -16.38
CA ALA A 139 -1.53 -5.21 -16.29
C ALA A 139 -0.80 -5.62 -17.57
N VAL A 140 -1.36 -5.33 -18.74
CA VAL A 140 -0.69 -5.59 -20.03
C VAL A 140 0.58 -4.76 -20.17
N ARG A 141 0.49 -3.45 -19.96
CA ARG A 141 1.64 -2.52 -20.09
C ARG A 141 2.83 -2.92 -19.20
N LEU A 142 2.56 -3.47 -18.02
CA LEU A 142 3.58 -3.83 -17.03
C LEU A 142 3.89 -5.32 -17.01
N HIS A 143 3.38 -6.11 -17.96
CA HIS A 143 3.53 -7.57 -18.04
C HIS A 143 3.10 -8.28 -16.74
N ARG A 144 1.95 -7.87 -16.19
CA ARG A 144 1.41 -8.36 -14.92
C ARG A 144 0.07 -9.07 -15.06
N GLU A 145 -0.33 -9.50 -16.25
CA GLU A 145 -1.61 -10.17 -16.53
C GLU A 145 -1.82 -11.40 -15.64
N HIS A 146 -0.73 -12.02 -15.22
CA HIS A 146 -0.76 -13.16 -14.29
C HIS A 146 -1.39 -12.80 -12.94
N THR A 147 -1.35 -11.52 -12.52
CA THR A 147 -1.93 -11.07 -11.24
C THR A 147 -3.46 -11.05 -11.29
N LEU A 148 -4.06 -10.92 -12.47
CA LEU A 148 -5.51 -10.88 -12.67
C LEU A 148 -6.13 -12.28 -12.64
N ARG A 149 -5.35 -13.34 -12.85
CA ARG A 149 -5.86 -14.71 -12.85
C ARG A 149 -6.32 -15.12 -11.46
N SER A 150 -7.46 -15.82 -11.37
CA SER A 150 -7.92 -16.41 -10.12
C SER A 150 -6.88 -17.40 -9.55
N ARG A 151 -6.75 -17.45 -8.22
CA ARG A 151 -5.92 -18.47 -7.57
C ARG A 151 -6.59 -19.82 -7.71
N GLY A 152 -5.84 -20.84 -8.10
CA GLY A 152 -6.28 -22.21 -8.18
C GLY A 152 -5.56 -22.97 -9.28
N ARG A 153 -5.65 -24.30 -9.20
CA ARG A 153 -5.20 -25.16 -10.30
C ARG A 153 -6.18 -24.97 -11.47
N PRO A 154 -5.70 -24.72 -12.71
CA PRO A 154 -6.58 -24.69 -13.88
C PRO A 154 -7.44 -25.95 -13.93
N ARG A 155 -8.75 -25.82 -14.20
CA ARG A 155 -9.61 -26.99 -14.42
C ARG A 155 -9.04 -27.79 -15.57
N LYS A 156 -8.90 -29.10 -15.39
CA LYS A 156 -8.32 -29.99 -16.40
C LYS A 156 -9.17 -30.10 -17.66
N ASN A 157 -10.47 -29.86 -17.56
CA ASN A 157 -11.39 -29.89 -18.70
C ASN A 157 -12.23 -28.61 -18.70
N PRO A 158 -12.31 -27.89 -19.83
CA PRO A 158 -13.37 -26.90 -20.01
C PRO A 158 -14.72 -27.62 -19.97
N PRO A 159 -15.83 -26.96 -19.57
CA PRO A 159 -17.14 -27.54 -19.66
C PRO A 159 -17.41 -27.93 -21.11
N ASP A 160 -17.79 -29.18 -21.33
CA ASP A 160 -18.08 -29.77 -22.64
C ASP A 160 -19.30 -29.01 -23.20
N THR A 161 -19.06 -28.10 -24.13
CA THR A 161 -20.13 -27.39 -24.84
C THR A 161 -20.67 -28.33 -25.90
N ARG A 162 -21.37 -29.37 -25.49
CA ARG A 162 -22.21 -30.12 -26.41
C ARG A 162 -23.38 -29.20 -26.79
N MET A 163 -23.28 -28.60 -27.96
CA MET A 163 -24.43 -28.06 -28.65
C MET A 163 -25.42 -29.19 -28.89
N GLU A 164 -26.53 -29.18 -28.19
CA GLU A 164 -27.69 -29.96 -28.57
C GLU A 164 -28.29 -29.35 -29.83
N HIS A 165 -27.93 -29.91 -30.97
CA HIS A 165 -28.69 -29.74 -32.19
C HIS A 165 -29.92 -30.63 -32.10
N LYS A 166 -31.06 -30.04 -31.94
CA LYS A 166 -32.38 -30.57 -32.32
C LYS A 166 -33.04 -29.67 -33.35
#